data_78e4f9658bf5a5bb012a2cfb7dc84a0a
#
_entry.id   78e4f9658bf5a5bb012a2cfb7dc84a0a
#
_cell.length_a   1.000
_cell.length_b   1.000
_cell.length_c   1.000
_cell.angle_alpha   90.00
_cell.angle_beta   90.00
_cell.angle_gamma   90.00
#
_symmetry.space_group_name_H-M   'P 1'
#
loop_
_entity.id
_entity.type
_entity.pdbx_description
1 polymer ?
#
loop_
_entity_poly.entity_id
_entity_poly.type
_entity_poly.pdbx_seq_one_letter_code
_entity_poly.pdbx_strand_id
1 'polypeptide(L)'
;RVIAASRYFLDYANPAVRKHCHGIIDRLVADYGIGYLKIDYNINHREGNETGRSATGELCDYESPGAGQLAHIAGLYQWLDELRIKHPHMLVENCGSGGGRMDYGVLEHVHLQSTTDQAHYLRMPSITTGSLAAGVPEQMLQWSYPKQDSSPENVAFCTMFGMLSRFDLAGQMDKLDKRGMRLVQEGISLYKTYRRDIPKMVPFYPVGTTLIHDSEGFVVAGLKKENHTLAYIVVYRLDGKDSELEIPLEGFDMKDMRAAILYPSERPGSVRKTRRGIKVTLPRKRSARLVCING
;
A
#
# COMPACT_ATOMS: atom_id res chain seq x y z
N ARG A 1 3.77 -12.68 -30.03
CA ARG A 1 2.48 -12.87 -29.36
C ARG A 1 2.63 -13.96 -28.32
N VAL A 2 2.79 -13.57 -27.05
CA VAL A 2 2.88 -14.52 -25.95
C VAL A 2 1.47 -14.78 -25.43
N ILE A 3 1.09 -16.04 -25.31
CA ILE A 3 -0.17 -16.46 -24.72
C ILE A 3 0.17 -17.00 -23.33
N ALA A 4 -0.29 -16.30 -22.29
CA ALA A 4 -0.23 -16.80 -20.94
C ALA A 4 -1.62 -16.76 -20.32
N ALA A 5 -2.07 -17.83 -19.68
CA ALA A 5 -3.39 -17.95 -19.09
C ALA A 5 -4.53 -17.53 -20.06
N SER A 6 -4.47 -17.94 -21.32
CA SER A 6 -5.41 -17.59 -22.40
C SER A 6 -5.51 -16.09 -22.73
N ARG A 7 -4.48 -15.32 -22.39
CA ARG A 7 -4.38 -13.88 -22.65
C ARG A 7 -3.19 -13.58 -23.54
N TYR A 8 -3.21 -12.41 -24.18
CA TYR A 8 -2.13 -11.94 -25.03
C TYR A 8 -1.41 -10.77 -24.37
N PHE A 9 -0.09 -10.80 -24.46
CA PHE A 9 0.76 -9.69 -24.13
C PHE A 9 0.93 -8.75 -25.31
N LEU A 10 0.84 -7.46 -25.04
CA LEU A 10 1.34 -6.42 -25.94
C LEU A 10 2.83 -6.25 -25.68
N ASP A 11 3.64 -6.36 -26.72
CA ASP A 11 5.08 -6.18 -26.63
C ASP A 11 5.44 -4.69 -26.70
N TYR A 12 5.73 -4.08 -25.55
CA TYR A 12 6.09 -2.67 -25.46
C TYR A 12 7.47 -2.35 -26.06
N ALA A 13 8.32 -3.32 -26.36
CA ALA A 13 9.52 -3.10 -27.17
C ALA A 13 9.15 -2.59 -28.57
N ASN A 14 7.99 -3.00 -29.09
CA ASN A 14 7.50 -2.56 -30.38
C ASN A 14 6.92 -1.12 -30.35
N PRO A 15 7.48 -0.14 -31.08
CA PRO A 15 6.97 1.22 -31.11
C PRO A 15 5.52 1.34 -31.58
N ALA A 16 5.05 0.44 -32.46
CA ALA A 16 3.66 0.44 -32.91
C ALA A 16 2.68 0.10 -31.77
N VAL A 17 3.08 -0.77 -30.84
CA VAL A 17 2.30 -1.08 -29.65
C VAL A 17 2.21 0.14 -28.74
N ARG A 18 3.33 0.81 -28.46
CA ARG A 18 3.33 2.05 -27.64
C ARG A 18 2.44 3.13 -28.26
N LYS A 19 2.56 3.34 -29.58
CA LYS A 19 1.69 4.29 -30.33
C LYS A 19 0.20 3.91 -30.21
N HIS A 20 -0.12 2.63 -30.31
CA HIS A 20 -1.49 2.13 -30.16
C HIS A 20 -2.02 2.41 -28.76
N CYS A 21 -1.25 2.09 -27.72
CA CYS A 21 -1.64 2.33 -26.33
C CYS A 21 -1.79 3.82 -26.04
N HIS A 22 -0.91 4.69 -26.55
CA HIS A 22 -1.08 6.14 -26.45
C HIS A 22 -2.41 6.59 -27.08
N GLY A 23 -2.72 6.12 -28.29
CA GLY A 23 -3.98 6.49 -28.96
C GLY A 23 -5.23 6.09 -28.16
N ILE A 24 -5.20 4.97 -27.44
CA ILE A 24 -6.29 4.56 -26.54
C ILE A 24 -6.43 5.56 -25.38
N ILE A 25 -5.32 5.85 -24.69
CA ILE A 25 -5.36 6.73 -23.52
C ILE A 25 -5.70 8.18 -23.92
N ASP A 26 -5.12 8.67 -25.01
CA ASP A 26 -5.44 10.00 -25.56
C ASP A 26 -6.94 10.18 -25.79
N ARG A 27 -7.58 9.17 -26.42
CA ARG A 27 -9.02 9.17 -26.64
C ARG A 27 -9.79 9.17 -25.31
N LEU A 28 -9.40 8.33 -24.34
CA LEU A 28 -10.07 8.27 -23.03
C LEU A 28 -9.96 9.60 -22.28
N VAL A 29 -8.81 10.26 -22.36
CA VAL A 29 -8.63 11.60 -21.79
C VAL A 29 -9.48 12.64 -22.53
N ALA A 30 -9.47 12.63 -23.87
CA ALA A 30 -10.20 13.61 -24.67
C ALA A 30 -11.73 13.44 -24.56
N ASP A 31 -12.23 12.20 -24.62
CA ASP A 31 -13.67 11.92 -24.68
C ASP A 31 -14.32 11.90 -23.29
N TYR A 32 -13.59 11.48 -22.25
CA TYR A 32 -14.13 11.25 -20.90
C TYR A 32 -13.44 12.06 -19.80
N GLY A 33 -12.35 12.76 -20.09
CA GLY A 33 -11.63 13.57 -19.10
C GLY A 33 -11.03 12.73 -17.96
N ILE A 34 -10.59 11.50 -18.23
CA ILE A 34 -10.01 10.67 -17.17
C ILE A 34 -8.76 11.31 -16.56
N GLY A 35 -8.68 11.35 -15.24
CA GLY A 35 -7.52 11.85 -14.48
C GLY A 35 -6.80 10.75 -13.70
N TYR A 36 -7.22 9.49 -13.85
CA TYR A 36 -6.67 8.35 -13.14
C TYR A 36 -6.68 7.10 -14.03
N LEU A 37 -5.55 6.41 -14.08
CA LEU A 37 -5.36 5.19 -14.83
C LEU A 37 -4.75 4.13 -13.93
N LYS A 38 -5.45 3.02 -13.73
CA LYS A 38 -4.88 1.81 -13.10
C LYS A 38 -4.50 0.80 -14.18
N ILE A 39 -3.26 0.36 -14.14
CA ILE A 39 -2.73 -0.68 -15.03
C ILE A 39 -2.57 -1.95 -14.22
N ASP A 40 -3.47 -2.91 -14.42
CA ASP A 40 -3.46 -4.18 -13.73
C ASP A 40 -2.90 -5.28 -14.63
N TYR A 41 -1.67 -5.66 -14.38
CA TYR A 41 -0.86 -6.52 -15.25
C TYR A 41 -0.65 -7.88 -14.59
N ASN A 42 -1.68 -8.72 -14.65
CA ASN A 42 -1.83 -9.95 -13.88
C ASN A 42 -1.19 -11.20 -14.52
N ILE A 43 -0.37 -11.03 -15.53
CA ILE A 43 0.25 -12.16 -16.22
C ILE A 43 1.72 -12.29 -15.79
N ASN A 44 2.10 -13.51 -15.40
CA ASN A 44 3.48 -13.81 -15.09
C ASN A 44 4.30 -13.92 -16.38
N HIS A 45 5.35 -13.11 -16.52
CA HIS A 45 6.24 -13.11 -17.69
C HIS A 45 7.03 -14.41 -17.88
N ARG A 46 7.11 -15.28 -16.88
CA ARG A 46 7.88 -16.53 -16.95
C ARG A 46 7.47 -17.43 -18.12
N GLU A 47 6.18 -17.51 -18.41
CA GLU A 47 5.67 -18.47 -19.41
C GLU A 47 5.96 -18.07 -20.85
N GLY A 48 6.34 -16.82 -21.12
CA GLY A 48 6.55 -16.32 -22.49
C GLY A 48 7.99 -16.19 -22.93
N ASN A 49 8.93 -16.12 -22.01
CA ASN A 49 10.34 -15.77 -22.31
C ASN A 49 11.35 -16.89 -22.05
N GLU A 50 10.94 -18.03 -21.50
CA GLU A 50 11.84 -19.18 -21.30
C GLU A 50 12.33 -19.79 -22.61
N THR A 51 11.71 -19.48 -23.74
CA THR A 51 12.01 -20.10 -25.04
C THR A 51 12.81 -19.21 -25.98
N GLY A 52 13.19 -17.99 -25.59
CA GLY A 52 13.87 -17.07 -26.53
C GLY A 52 13.05 -16.73 -27.77
N ARG A 53 11.71 -16.82 -27.68
CA ARG A 53 10.81 -16.50 -28.79
C ARG A 53 10.18 -15.12 -28.58
N SER A 54 10.03 -14.39 -29.68
CA SER A 54 9.29 -13.14 -29.70
C SER A 54 7.84 -13.35 -29.30
N ALA A 55 7.13 -12.28 -29.01
CA ALA A 55 5.67 -12.31 -28.79
C ALA A 55 4.87 -12.92 -29.94
N THR A 56 5.48 -13.11 -31.11
CA THR A 56 4.90 -13.77 -32.30
C THR A 56 5.18 -15.26 -32.37
N GLY A 57 5.99 -15.81 -31.45
CA GLY A 57 6.40 -17.22 -31.48
C GLY A 57 7.54 -17.52 -32.44
N GLU A 58 8.05 -16.52 -33.16
CA GLU A 58 9.23 -16.62 -34.01
C GLU A 58 10.49 -16.57 -33.16
N LEU A 59 11.59 -17.16 -33.64
CA LEU A 59 12.90 -17.02 -33.01
C LEU A 59 13.23 -15.55 -32.86
N CYS A 60 13.61 -15.14 -31.65
CA CYS A 60 13.83 -13.73 -31.32
C CYS A 60 14.91 -13.11 -32.16
N ASP A 61 14.67 -11.90 -32.63
CA ASP A 61 15.70 -10.96 -33.09
C ASP A 61 16.65 -10.50 -31.96
N TYR A 62 16.60 -11.16 -30.79
CA TYR A 62 17.39 -10.82 -29.61
C TYR A 62 18.51 -11.83 -29.38
N GLU A 63 19.67 -11.33 -29.00
CA GLU A 63 20.92 -12.09 -28.86
C GLU A 63 20.86 -13.18 -27.76
N SER A 64 19.91 -13.09 -26.82
CA SER A 64 19.80 -14.07 -25.73
C SER A 64 18.38 -14.20 -25.19
N PRO A 65 18.04 -15.33 -24.52
CA PRO A 65 16.84 -15.48 -23.74
C PRO A 65 16.79 -14.38 -22.65
N GLY A 66 15.68 -13.69 -22.51
CA GLY A 66 15.52 -12.58 -21.55
C GLY A 66 15.86 -11.20 -22.13
N ALA A 67 16.65 -11.06 -23.18
CA ALA A 67 16.88 -9.76 -23.84
C ALA A 67 15.58 -9.16 -24.35
N GLY A 68 14.68 -9.97 -24.91
CA GLY A 68 13.34 -9.53 -25.31
C GLY A 68 12.47 -9.09 -24.13
N GLN A 69 12.59 -9.76 -22.99
CA GLN A 69 11.89 -9.33 -21.77
C GLN A 69 12.40 -7.99 -21.25
N LEU A 70 13.72 -7.81 -21.23
CA LEU A 70 14.34 -6.54 -20.83
C LEU A 70 13.92 -5.40 -21.77
N ALA A 71 13.92 -5.64 -23.09
CA ALA A 71 13.47 -4.67 -24.09
C ALA A 71 11.97 -4.32 -23.90
N HIS A 72 11.12 -5.31 -23.61
CA HIS A 72 9.72 -5.11 -23.30
C HIS A 72 9.53 -4.23 -22.04
N ILE A 73 10.26 -4.53 -20.97
CA ILE A 73 10.18 -3.75 -19.71
C ILE A 73 10.67 -2.32 -19.93
N ALA A 74 11.81 -2.14 -20.61
CA ALA A 74 12.33 -0.82 -20.97
C ALA A 74 11.33 -0.01 -21.83
N GLY A 75 10.70 -0.68 -22.80
CA GLY A 75 9.65 -0.08 -23.61
C GLY A 75 8.39 0.29 -22.83
N LEU A 76 8.02 -0.51 -21.82
CA LEU A 76 6.91 -0.19 -20.91
C LEU A 76 7.23 1.05 -20.07
N TYR A 77 8.44 1.14 -19.50
CA TYR A 77 8.87 2.29 -18.71
C TYR A 77 8.92 3.56 -19.56
N GLN A 78 9.49 3.47 -20.77
CA GLN A 78 9.47 4.57 -21.73
C GLN A 78 8.03 5.04 -22.02
N TRP A 79 7.10 4.12 -22.25
CA TRP A 79 5.70 4.45 -22.51
C TRP A 79 5.03 5.13 -21.31
N LEU A 80 5.33 4.68 -20.08
CA LEU A 80 4.82 5.29 -18.84
C LEU A 80 5.34 6.73 -18.67
N ASP A 81 6.62 6.98 -18.97
CA ASP A 81 7.19 8.33 -18.91
C ASP A 81 6.59 9.25 -19.96
N GLU A 82 6.48 8.78 -21.20
CA GLU A 82 5.81 9.52 -22.28
C GLU A 82 4.36 9.85 -21.91
N LEU A 83 3.65 8.94 -21.26
CA LEU A 83 2.28 9.13 -20.80
C LEU A 83 2.20 10.22 -19.72
N ARG A 84 3.12 10.23 -18.75
CA ARG A 84 3.20 11.24 -17.69
C ARG A 84 3.53 12.62 -18.22
N ILE A 85 4.43 12.70 -19.21
CA ILE A 85 4.77 13.96 -19.89
C ILE A 85 3.56 14.51 -20.66
N LYS A 86 2.86 13.64 -21.39
CA LYS A 86 1.73 14.03 -22.23
C LYS A 86 0.48 14.40 -21.44
N HIS A 87 0.23 13.69 -20.34
CA HIS A 87 -0.93 13.88 -19.47
C HIS A 87 -0.52 14.17 -18.02
N PRO A 88 0.10 15.34 -17.73
CA PRO A 88 0.73 15.64 -16.44
C PRO A 88 -0.25 15.70 -15.24
N HIS A 89 -1.55 15.78 -15.52
CA HIS A 89 -2.60 15.78 -14.49
C HIS A 89 -3.17 14.38 -14.22
N MET A 90 -2.78 13.37 -15.01
CA MET A 90 -3.26 12.02 -14.87
C MET A 90 -2.38 11.24 -13.89
N LEU A 91 -2.99 10.66 -12.88
CA LEU A 91 -2.31 9.74 -11.96
C LEU A 91 -2.28 8.34 -12.57
N VAL A 92 -1.13 7.68 -12.49
CA VAL A 92 -0.95 6.29 -12.93
C VAL A 92 -0.70 5.41 -11.71
N GLU A 93 -1.53 4.38 -11.56
CA GLU A 93 -1.37 3.32 -10.57
C GLU A 93 -0.87 2.05 -11.25
N ASN A 94 0.21 1.48 -10.74
CA ASN A 94 0.67 0.14 -11.11
C ASN A 94 0.00 -0.91 -10.22
N CYS A 95 -0.40 -2.01 -10.84
CA CYS A 95 -0.90 -3.20 -10.18
C CYS A 95 -0.47 -4.43 -10.96
N GLY A 96 -0.29 -5.52 -10.26
CA GLY A 96 -0.10 -6.84 -10.83
C GLY A 96 -0.55 -7.85 -9.79
N SER A 97 -1.85 -8.14 -9.71
CA SER A 97 -2.45 -8.87 -8.59
C SER A 97 -2.01 -8.26 -7.24
N GLY A 98 -2.14 -6.95 -7.11
CA GLY A 98 -1.53 -6.18 -6.04
C GLY A 98 -0.05 -5.89 -6.30
N GLY A 99 0.83 -6.33 -5.40
CA GLY A 99 2.27 -6.07 -5.42
C GLY A 99 3.12 -7.01 -6.27
N GLY A 100 2.54 -7.83 -7.14
CA GLY A 100 3.30 -8.80 -7.95
C GLY A 100 4.32 -8.18 -8.92
N ARG A 101 4.24 -6.87 -9.14
CA ARG A 101 5.16 -6.07 -9.96
C ARG A 101 5.64 -4.83 -9.21
N MET A 102 5.89 -4.97 -7.94
CA MET A 102 6.41 -3.91 -7.10
C MET A 102 7.92 -4.05 -6.98
N ASP A 103 8.64 -3.30 -7.78
CA ASP A 103 10.09 -3.17 -7.73
C ASP A 103 10.50 -1.70 -7.93
N TYR A 104 11.74 -1.36 -7.60
CA TYR A 104 12.22 0.02 -7.69
C TYR A 104 12.20 0.56 -9.13
N GLY A 105 12.35 -0.30 -10.13
CA GLY A 105 12.27 0.11 -11.53
C GLY A 105 10.89 0.67 -11.86
N VAL A 106 9.82 -0.10 -11.63
CA VAL A 106 8.45 0.37 -11.94
C VAL A 106 8.02 1.54 -11.05
N LEU A 107 8.46 1.58 -9.78
CA LEU A 107 8.10 2.64 -8.85
C LEU A 107 8.57 4.03 -9.30
N GLU A 108 9.65 4.12 -10.08
CA GLU A 108 10.13 5.38 -10.67
C GLU A 108 9.17 5.95 -11.72
N HIS A 109 8.41 5.09 -12.41
CA HIS A 109 7.60 5.45 -13.56
C HIS A 109 6.11 5.63 -13.25
N VAL A 110 5.67 5.39 -12.01
CA VAL A 110 4.26 5.45 -11.61
C VAL A 110 4.04 6.34 -10.40
N HIS A 111 2.82 6.84 -10.22
CA HIS A 111 2.47 7.68 -9.08
C HIS A 111 2.04 6.86 -7.87
N LEU A 112 1.37 5.74 -8.09
CA LEU A 112 0.80 4.89 -7.06
C LEU A 112 1.09 3.42 -7.36
N GLN A 113 1.23 2.63 -6.30
CA GLN A 113 1.47 1.20 -6.34
C GLN A 113 0.45 0.46 -5.50
N SER A 114 -0.37 -0.38 -6.12
CA SER A 114 -1.17 -1.39 -5.41
C SER A 114 -0.26 -2.36 -4.68
N THR A 115 -0.53 -2.63 -3.40
CA THR A 115 0.37 -3.46 -2.59
C THR A 115 -0.07 -4.91 -2.49
N THR A 116 -1.38 -5.18 -2.46
CA THR A 116 -1.87 -6.56 -2.31
C THR A 116 -3.35 -6.69 -2.64
N ASP A 117 -3.75 -7.86 -3.14
CA ASP A 117 -5.16 -8.29 -3.28
C ASP A 117 -5.64 -9.10 -2.05
N GLN A 118 -4.86 -9.15 -0.98
CA GLN A 118 -5.23 -9.88 0.23
C GLN A 118 -6.48 -9.29 0.88
N ALA A 119 -7.54 -10.10 1.00
CA ALA A 119 -8.79 -9.70 1.64
C ALA A 119 -8.97 -10.27 3.07
N HIS A 120 -8.05 -11.12 3.53
CA HIS A 120 -8.10 -11.66 4.89
C HIS A 120 -7.51 -10.64 5.87
N TYR A 121 -8.38 -9.98 6.63
CA TYR A 121 -8.03 -8.81 7.42
C TYR A 121 -6.91 -9.04 8.46
N LEU A 122 -6.74 -10.25 9.01
CA LEU A 122 -5.66 -10.54 9.96
C LEU A 122 -4.26 -10.67 9.32
N ARG A 123 -4.20 -10.84 7.99
CA ARG A 123 -2.93 -10.86 7.25
C ARG A 123 -2.52 -9.47 6.77
N MET A 124 -3.48 -8.57 6.66
CA MET A 124 -3.24 -7.21 6.16
C MET A 124 -2.25 -6.40 7.01
N PRO A 125 -2.26 -6.46 8.36
CA PRO A 125 -1.30 -5.69 9.16
C PRO A 125 0.16 -5.93 8.78
N SER A 126 0.59 -7.19 8.63
CA SER A 126 1.97 -7.52 8.23
C SER A 126 2.31 -7.04 6.82
N ILE A 127 1.34 -7.11 5.89
CA ILE A 127 1.52 -6.62 4.51
C ILE A 127 1.61 -5.09 4.49
N THR A 128 0.67 -4.40 5.12
CA THR A 128 0.61 -2.93 5.08
C THR A 128 1.79 -2.29 5.79
N THR A 129 2.25 -2.86 6.91
CA THR A 129 3.45 -2.39 7.59
C THR A 129 4.72 -2.76 6.83
N GLY A 130 4.80 -3.96 6.25
CA GLY A 130 5.95 -4.40 5.44
C GLY A 130 6.13 -3.58 4.16
N SER A 131 5.05 -3.13 3.53
CA SER A 131 5.12 -2.30 2.31
C SER A 131 5.81 -0.95 2.51
N LEU A 132 5.81 -0.42 3.75
CA LEU A 132 6.51 0.82 4.08
C LEU A 132 8.04 0.71 3.93
N ALA A 133 8.59 -0.52 3.95
CA ALA A 133 10.00 -0.77 3.69
C ALA A 133 10.30 -1.01 2.20
N ALA A 134 9.28 -1.27 1.39
CA ALA A 134 9.43 -1.61 -0.03
C ALA A 134 9.37 -0.38 -0.95
N GLY A 135 8.86 0.74 -0.48
CA GLY A 135 8.76 1.97 -1.24
C GLY A 135 8.36 3.15 -0.35
N VAL A 136 8.26 4.35 -0.92
CA VAL A 136 7.87 5.53 -0.16
C VAL A 136 6.39 5.45 0.26
N PRO A 137 6.06 5.75 1.51
CA PRO A 137 4.72 5.52 2.05
C PRO A 137 3.59 6.18 1.24
N GLU A 138 3.80 7.38 0.74
CA GLU A 138 2.80 8.12 -0.05
C GLU A 138 2.51 7.51 -1.42
N GLN A 139 3.33 6.58 -1.89
CA GLN A 139 3.13 5.84 -3.15
C GLN A 139 2.42 4.51 -2.92
N MET A 140 2.59 3.90 -1.73
CA MET A 140 2.04 2.58 -1.39
C MET A 140 0.54 2.67 -1.11
N LEU A 141 -0.28 2.18 -2.03
CA LEU A 141 -1.74 2.17 -1.92
C LEU A 141 -2.19 0.95 -1.11
N GLN A 142 -2.89 1.20 -0.01
CA GLN A 142 -3.39 0.16 0.89
C GLN A 142 -4.92 0.11 0.85
N TRP A 143 -5.45 -1.04 0.50
CA TRP A 143 -6.87 -1.26 0.44
C TRP A 143 -7.46 -1.59 1.82
N SER A 144 -8.42 -0.80 2.22
CA SER A 144 -9.23 -1.00 3.41
C SER A 144 -10.50 -1.75 3.04
N TYR A 145 -10.73 -2.93 3.63
CA TYR A 145 -11.85 -3.81 3.31
C TYR A 145 -12.84 -3.98 4.47
N PRO A 146 -13.46 -2.94 5.02
CA PRO A 146 -14.58 -3.16 5.92
C PRO A 146 -15.74 -3.77 5.13
N LYS A 147 -16.37 -4.80 5.71
CA LYS A 147 -17.43 -5.59 5.06
C LYS A 147 -18.75 -5.40 5.80
N GLN A 148 -19.85 -5.74 5.12
CA GLN A 148 -21.13 -5.96 5.76
C GLN A 148 -20.98 -6.90 6.95
N ASP A 149 -21.73 -6.72 8.01
CA ASP A 149 -21.72 -7.53 9.24
C ASP A 149 -20.38 -7.49 10.03
N SER A 150 -19.46 -6.62 9.65
CA SER A 150 -18.25 -6.38 10.43
C SER A 150 -18.60 -5.76 11.78
N SER A 151 -18.04 -6.30 12.87
CA SER A 151 -18.13 -5.63 14.15
C SER A 151 -17.48 -4.25 14.09
N PRO A 152 -17.91 -3.28 14.89
CA PRO A 152 -17.28 -1.96 14.92
C PRO A 152 -15.77 -1.97 15.18
N GLU A 153 -15.27 -2.96 15.93
CA GLU A 153 -13.82 -3.14 16.11
C GLU A 153 -13.13 -3.62 14.84
N ASN A 154 -13.78 -4.51 14.07
CA ASN A 154 -13.27 -4.97 12.78
C ASN A 154 -13.27 -3.85 11.73
N VAL A 155 -14.32 -3.02 11.69
CA VAL A 155 -14.35 -1.84 10.81
C VAL A 155 -13.18 -0.91 11.14
N ALA A 156 -12.95 -0.61 12.42
CA ALA A 156 -11.83 0.22 12.84
C ALA A 156 -10.48 -0.42 12.48
N PHE A 157 -10.34 -1.74 12.69
CA PHE A 157 -9.15 -2.51 12.33
C PHE A 157 -8.83 -2.41 10.83
N CYS A 158 -9.84 -2.61 9.96
CA CYS A 158 -9.66 -2.51 8.51
C CYS A 158 -9.38 -1.07 8.05
N THR A 159 -10.01 -0.09 8.68
CA THR A 159 -9.77 1.34 8.38
C THR A 159 -8.32 1.74 8.64
N MET A 160 -7.61 1.07 9.54
CA MET A 160 -6.22 1.37 9.87
C MET A 160 -5.21 1.03 8.78
N PHE A 161 -5.55 0.20 7.78
CA PHE A 161 -4.57 -0.31 6.81
C PHE A 161 -3.87 0.79 6.01
N GLY A 162 -4.58 1.85 5.66
CA GLY A 162 -4.03 2.98 4.89
C GLY A 162 -3.48 4.15 5.72
N MET A 163 -3.51 4.07 7.05
CA MET A 163 -3.23 5.24 7.91
C MET A 163 -1.79 5.74 7.86
N LEU A 164 -0.82 4.91 7.48
CA LEU A 164 0.60 5.30 7.34
C LEU A 164 1.03 5.45 5.86
N SER A 165 0.10 5.36 4.92
CA SER A 165 0.42 5.31 3.50
C SER A 165 -0.66 5.98 2.65
N ARG A 166 -0.85 5.56 1.40
CA ARG A 166 -1.99 5.99 0.60
C ARG A 166 -3.22 5.17 0.97
N PHE A 167 -4.22 5.82 1.53
CA PHE A 167 -5.46 5.22 1.99
C PHE A 167 -6.45 5.02 0.84
N ASP A 168 -6.91 3.78 0.64
CA ASP A 168 -7.95 3.44 -0.33
C ASP A 168 -9.08 2.62 0.32
N LEU A 169 -10.31 2.89 -0.06
CA LEU A 169 -11.50 2.18 0.42
C LEU A 169 -11.99 1.22 -0.65
N ALA A 170 -11.84 -0.07 -0.41
CA ALA A 170 -12.23 -1.13 -1.33
C ALA A 170 -13.31 -2.07 -0.75
N GLY A 171 -13.86 -1.75 0.42
CA GLY A 171 -14.87 -2.56 1.09
C GLY A 171 -16.30 -2.22 0.65
N GLN A 172 -17.25 -2.87 1.32
CA GLN A 172 -18.69 -2.70 1.07
C GLN A 172 -19.25 -1.54 1.90
N MET A 173 -18.83 -0.30 1.58
CA MET A 173 -19.19 0.91 2.32
C MET A 173 -20.72 1.13 2.35
N ASP A 174 -21.39 0.86 1.24
CA ASP A 174 -22.85 0.96 1.06
C ASP A 174 -23.64 0.02 1.97
N LYS A 175 -23.00 -1.03 2.49
CA LYS A 175 -23.62 -2.06 3.33
C LYS A 175 -23.23 -1.95 4.81
N LEU A 176 -22.40 -0.99 5.17
CA LEU A 176 -22.09 -0.76 6.58
C LEU A 176 -23.28 -0.15 7.33
N ASP A 177 -23.44 -0.56 8.59
CA ASP A 177 -24.36 0.12 9.50
C ASP A 177 -23.91 1.55 9.80
N LYS A 178 -24.79 2.34 10.42
CA LYS A 178 -24.49 3.73 10.78
C LYS A 178 -23.28 3.88 11.69
N ARG A 179 -22.99 2.88 12.52
CA ARG A 179 -21.84 2.90 13.44
C ARG A 179 -20.52 2.59 12.71
N GLY A 180 -20.55 1.60 11.83
CA GLY A 180 -19.41 1.28 10.96
C GLY A 180 -19.07 2.45 10.05
N MET A 181 -20.08 3.07 9.43
CA MET A 181 -19.87 4.23 8.56
C MET A 181 -19.27 5.43 9.35
N ARG A 182 -19.69 5.70 10.59
CA ARG A 182 -19.07 6.76 11.41
C ARG A 182 -17.60 6.47 11.70
N LEU A 183 -17.22 5.23 11.97
CA LEU A 183 -15.82 4.85 12.19
C LEU A 183 -14.97 5.09 10.94
N VAL A 184 -15.47 4.72 9.76
CA VAL A 184 -14.76 5.00 8.49
C VAL A 184 -14.63 6.51 8.28
N GLN A 185 -15.69 7.29 8.49
CA GLN A 185 -15.68 8.75 8.34
C GLN A 185 -14.72 9.43 9.33
N GLU A 186 -14.68 8.96 10.59
CA GLU A 186 -13.72 9.40 11.59
C GLU A 186 -12.29 9.16 11.11
N GLY A 187 -11.99 7.93 10.64
CA GLY A 187 -10.67 7.57 10.12
C GLY A 187 -10.25 8.42 8.94
N ILE A 188 -11.13 8.63 7.96
CA ILE A 188 -10.86 9.48 6.80
C ILE A 188 -10.62 10.94 7.22
N SER A 189 -11.45 11.46 8.11
CA SER A 189 -11.34 12.83 8.59
C SER A 189 -10.01 13.06 9.30
N LEU A 190 -9.63 12.13 10.18
CA LEU A 190 -8.34 12.17 10.86
C LEU A 190 -7.18 12.05 9.86
N TYR A 191 -7.20 11.08 8.94
CA TYR A 191 -6.16 10.90 7.92
C TYR A 191 -5.92 12.19 7.13
N LYS A 192 -6.99 12.91 6.77
CA LYS A 192 -6.89 14.19 6.05
C LYS A 192 -6.15 15.28 6.83
N THR A 193 -6.10 15.22 8.16
CA THR A 193 -5.40 16.21 8.98
C THR A 193 -3.88 16.07 8.90
N TYR A 194 -3.35 14.86 8.79
CA TYR A 194 -1.91 14.62 8.85
C TYR A 194 -1.30 14.01 7.57
N ARG A 195 -2.09 13.59 6.59
CA ARG A 195 -1.57 12.92 5.39
C ARG A 195 -0.49 13.72 4.63
N ARG A 196 -0.45 15.05 4.81
CA ARG A 196 0.57 15.93 4.23
C ARG A 196 1.93 15.83 4.94
N ASP A 197 1.97 15.22 6.10
CA ASP A 197 3.23 14.95 6.83
C ASP A 197 3.88 13.66 6.33
N ILE A 198 3.11 12.69 5.84
CA ILE A 198 3.60 11.37 5.40
C ILE A 198 4.83 11.45 4.50
N PRO A 199 4.86 12.29 3.41
CA PRO A 199 6.03 12.40 2.54
C PRO A 199 7.28 12.99 3.20
N LYS A 200 7.16 13.50 4.43
CA LYS A 200 8.24 14.13 5.21
C LYS A 200 8.68 13.27 6.40
N MET A 201 8.22 12.03 6.42
CA MET A 201 8.47 11.12 7.53
C MET A 201 9.16 9.85 7.04
N VAL A 202 9.89 9.21 7.92
CA VAL A 202 10.58 7.94 7.63
C VAL A 202 9.92 6.79 8.39
N PRO A 203 9.77 5.61 7.74
CA PRO A 203 9.27 4.41 8.41
C PRO A 203 10.20 3.95 9.54
N PHE A 204 9.61 3.40 10.60
CA PHE A 204 10.36 2.73 11.66
C PHE A 204 9.56 1.57 12.26
N TYR A 205 10.27 0.58 12.78
CA TYR A 205 9.74 -0.68 13.27
C TYR A 205 10.23 -0.93 14.70
N PRO A 206 9.61 -0.30 15.70
CA PRO A 206 10.15 -0.27 17.07
C PRO A 206 10.18 -1.63 17.76
N VAL A 207 9.41 -2.60 17.30
CA VAL A 207 9.38 -3.97 17.83
C VAL A 207 9.70 -5.03 16.76
N GLY A 208 10.31 -4.60 15.65
CA GLY A 208 10.59 -5.46 14.49
C GLY A 208 9.40 -5.65 13.58
N THR A 209 9.57 -6.54 12.60
CA THR A 209 8.55 -6.89 11.59
C THR A 209 7.92 -8.24 11.92
N THR A 210 6.71 -8.46 11.41
CA THR A 210 5.93 -9.69 11.59
C THR A 210 5.74 -10.40 10.25
N LEU A 211 5.69 -11.72 10.27
CA LEU A 211 5.42 -12.52 9.07
C LEU A 211 3.90 -12.53 8.77
N ILE A 212 3.55 -12.72 7.51
CA ILE A 212 2.15 -12.76 7.06
C ILE A 212 1.34 -13.90 7.68
N HIS A 213 2.01 -14.93 8.16
CA HIS A 213 1.39 -16.10 8.81
C HIS A 213 1.32 -15.98 10.32
N ASP A 214 1.93 -14.95 10.91
CA ASP A 214 1.83 -14.72 12.35
C ASP A 214 0.39 -14.29 12.66
N SER A 215 -0.28 -15.07 13.48
CA SER A 215 -1.67 -14.86 13.90
C SER A 215 -1.78 -14.38 15.33
N GLU A 216 -0.69 -14.31 16.08
CA GLU A 216 -0.65 -13.96 17.49
C GLU A 216 0.22 -12.72 17.74
N GLY A 217 0.04 -12.12 18.92
CA GLY A 217 0.83 -10.96 19.33
C GLY A 217 0.39 -9.65 18.71
N PHE A 218 1.35 -8.80 18.41
CA PHE A 218 1.14 -7.44 17.91
C PHE A 218 1.92 -7.20 16.62
N VAL A 219 1.31 -6.42 15.72
CA VAL A 219 2.00 -5.86 14.55
C VAL A 219 2.08 -4.36 14.75
N VAL A 220 3.28 -3.81 14.66
CA VAL A 220 3.54 -2.39 14.91
C VAL A 220 4.46 -1.83 13.84
N ALA A 221 4.10 -0.71 13.30
CA ALA A 221 4.99 0.14 12.51
C ALA A 221 4.63 1.60 12.73
N GLY A 222 5.53 2.48 12.43
CA GLY A 222 5.31 3.91 12.51
C GLY A 222 5.99 4.69 11.40
N LEU A 223 5.56 5.93 11.27
CA LEU A 223 6.27 6.99 10.54
C LEU A 223 6.71 8.03 11.56
N LYS A 224 7.95 8.50 11.47
CA LYS A 224 8.48 9.54 12.35
C LYS A 224 9.19 10.63 11.55
N LYS A 225 9.18 11.86 12.06
CA LYS A 225 10.09 12.90 11.58
C LYS A 225 11.52 12.55 11.94
N GLU A 226 12.47 12.91 11.12
CA GLU A 226 13.91 12.64 11.36
C GLU A 226 14.40 13.23 12.69
N ASN A 227 13.87 14.38 13.08
CA ASN A 227 14.19 15.03 14.36
C ASN A 227 13.47 14.44 15.58
N HIS A 228 12.71 13.34 15.39
CA HIS A 228 11.97 12.61 16.44
C HIS A 228 10.96 13.45 17.25
N THR A 229 10.46 14.56 16.70
CA THR A 229 9.45 15.41 17.39
C THR A 229 8.02 14.95 17.16
N LEU A 230 7.79 14.13 16.14
CA LEU A 230 6.46 13.64 15.78
C LEU A 230 6.54 12.23 15.22
N ALA A 231 5.64 11.36 15.66
CA ALA A 231 5.42 10.05 15.03
C ALA A 231 3.95 9.65 15.05
N TYR A 232 3.56 8.89 14.02
CA TYR A 232 2.30 8.16 13.94
C TYR A 232 2.61 6.67 13.95
N ILE A 233 2.00 5.91 14.86
CA ILE A 233 2.28 4.49 15.06
C ILE A 233 0.96 3.72 14.96
N VAL A 234 0.90 2.75 14.05
CA VAL A 234 -0.20 1.77 14.01
C VAL A 234 0.15 0.60 14.92
N VAL A 235 -0.79 0.22 15.76
CA VAL A 235 -0.66 -0.91 16.66
C VAL A 235 -1.84 -1.84 16.44
N TYR A 236 -1.57 -3.03 15.91
CA TYR A 236 -2.57 -4.09 15.73
C TYR A 236 -2.33 -5.17 16.77
N ARG A 237 -3.35 -5.54 17.51
CA ARG A 237 -3.37 -6.74 18.33
C ARG A 237 -4.08 -7.86 17.55
N LEU A 238 -3.41 -8.99 17.35
CA LEU A 238 -3.95 -10.19 16.74
C LEU A 238 -4.60 -11.11 17.79
N ASP A 239 -4.49 -12.42 17.64
CA ASP A 239 -5.16 -13.39 18.52
C ASP A 239 -4.39 -13.78 19.81
N GLY A 240 -3.20 -13.25 20.04
CA GLY A 240 -2.35 -13.54 21.20
C GLY A 240 -3.01 -13.30 22.56
N LYS A 241 -2.41 -13.86 23.61
CA LYS A 241 -2.90 -13.75 25.02
C LYS A 241 -2.64 -12.36 25.58
N ASP A 242 -1.50 -11.74 25.24
CA ASP A 242 -1.08 -10.47 25.78
C ASP A 242 -1.96 -9.33 25.30
N SER A 243 -2.41 -8.51 26.23
CA SER A 243 -3.22 -7.31 25.96
C SER A 243 -2.40 -6.02 26.00
N GLU A 244 -1.13 -6.09 26.38
CA GLU A 244 -0.23 -4.97 26.54
C GLU A 244 1.05 -5.20 25.73
N LEU A 245 1.58 -4.10 25.21
CA LEU A 245 2.86 -4.09 24.51
C LEU A 245 3.65 -2.85 24.92
N GLU A 246 4.92 -3.03 25.26
CA GLU A 246 5.85 -1.92 25.40
C GLU A 246 6.53 -1.65 24.06
N ILE A 247 6.47 -0.41 23.61
CA ILE A 247 7.01 0.06 22.33
C ILE A 247 8.15 1.02 22.64
N PRO A 248 9.42 0.62 22.40
CA PRO A 248 10.55 1.51 22.59
C PRO A 248 10.53 2.65 21.57
N LEU A 249 10.94 3.85 22.00
CA LEU A 249 10.99 5.05 21.17
C LEU A 249 12.40 5.63 21.22
N GLU A 250 13.31 4.96 20.52
CA GLU A 250 14.71 5.40 20.44
C GLU A 250 14.83 6.73 19.71
N GLY A 251 15.62 7.65 20.30
CA GLY A 251 15.88 8.97 19.75
C GLY A 251 14.83 10.03 20.14
N PHE A 252 13.68 9.66 20.72
CA PHE A 252 12.72 10.64 21.21
C PHE A 252 13.11 11.20 22.58
N ASP A 253 12.90 12.51 22.78
CA ASP A 253 13.02 13.10 24.11
C ASP A 253 11.86 12.68 25.00
N MET A 254 12.15 11.72 25.88
CA MET A 254 11.13 11.19 26.79
C MET A 254 10.66 12.19 27.83
N LYS A 255 11.33 13.34 28.03
CA LYS A 255 10.95 14.31 29.05
C LYS A 255 9.64 15.01 28.69
N ASP A 256 9.56 15.58 27.51
CA ASP A 256 8.43 16.40 27.05
C ASP A 256 7.44 15.64 26.17
N MET A 257 7.76 14.39 25.81
CA MET A 257 6.96 13.55 24.94
C MET A 257 5.54 13.31 25.50
N ARG A 258 4.56 13.49 24.63
CA ARG A 258 3.15 13.13 24.85
C ARG A 258 2.75 12.01 23.88
N ALA A 259 1.90 11.11 24.36
CA ALA A 259 1.35 10.04 23.56
C ALA A 259 -0.18 10.01 23.68
N ALA A 260 -0.87 9.88 22.56
CA ALA A 260 -2.32 9.79 22.53
C ALA A 260 -2.80 8.81 21.47
N ILE A 261 -3.88 8.08 21.76
CA ILE A 261 -4.62 7.32 20.75
C ILE A 261 -5.46 8.34 19.96
N LEU A 262 -5.23 8.39 18.63
CA LEU A 262 -5.98 9.27 17.75
C LEU A 262 -7.20 8.56 17.13
N TYR A 263 -7.12 7.24 16.90
CA TYR A 263 -8.17 6.50 16.22
C TYR A 263 -8.23 5.04 16.70
N PRO A 264 -9.43 4.47 16.80
CA PRO A 264 -10.69 5.19 16.92
C PRO A 264 -10.84 5.85 18.29
N SER A 265 -11.55 6.99 18.38
CA SER A 265 -11.66 7.80 19.59
C SER A 265 -12.46 7.13 20.71
N GLU A 266 -13.50 6.36 20.34
CA GLU A 266 -14.47 5.78 21.28
C GLU A 266 -14.28 4.26 21.49
N ARG A 267 -13.04 3.75 21.47
CA ARG A 267 -12.78 2.31 21.63
C ARG A 267 -11.88 2.00 22.82
N PRO A 268 -12.09 0.87 23.51
CA PRO A 268 -11.25 0.48 24.62
C PRO A 268 -9.78 0.37 24.19
N GLY A 269 -8.92 1.02 24.92
CA GLY A 269 -7.48 1.03 24.75
C GLY A 269 -6.87 2.20 25.48
N SER A 270 -5.60 2.07 25.83
CA SER A 270 -4.86 3.15 26.46
C SER A 270 -3.42 3.18 25.99
N VAL A 271 -2.81 4.34 26.07
CA VAL A 271 -1.38 4.54 25.89
C VAL A 271 -0.85 5.31 27.10
N ARG A 272 0.27 4.86 27.63
CA ARG A 272 0.98 5.54 28.71
C ARG A 272 2.47 5.61 28.41
N LYS A 273 3.08 6.69 28.84
CA LYS A 273 4.54 6.88 28.77
C LYS A 273 5.25 5.93 29.72
N THR A 274 6.39 5.39 29.28
CA THR A 274 7.33 4.59 30.09
C THR A 274 8.70 5.25 30.08
N ARG A 275 9.66 4.65 30.77
CA ARG A 275 11.04 5.19 30.79
C ARG A 275 11.71 5.17 29.40
N ARG A 276 11.37 4.21 28.54
CA ARG A 276 12.02 3.99 27.24
C ARG A 276 11.13 4.18 26.01
N GLY A 277 9.86 4.55 26.23
CA GLY A 277 8.89 4.65 25.14
C GLY A 277 7.48 4.76 25.64
N ILE A 278 6.59 3.96 25.08
CA ILE A 278 5.18 3.89 25.48
C ILE A 278 4.77 2.45 25.77
N LYS A 279 3.78 2.29 26.64
CA LYS A 279 3.02 1.05 26.79
C LYS A 279 1.62 1.25 26.24
N VAL A 280 1.24 0.41 25.29
CA VAL A 280 -0.10 0.39 24.69
C VAL A 280 -0.86 -0.82 25.25
N THR A 281 -2.09 -0.59 25.69
CA THR A 281 -3.01 -1.63 26.16
C THR A 281 -4.20 -1.71 25.21
N LEU A 282 -4.41 -2.87 24.61
CA LEU A 282 -5.56 -3.18 23.76
C LEU A 282 -6.30 -4.39 24.37
N PRO A 283 -7.38 -4.16 25.15
CA PRO A 283 -8.02 -5.26 25.90
C PRO A 283 -8.72 -6.27 25.00
N ARG A 284 -9.12 -5.88 23.80
CA ARG A 284 -9.79 -6.77 22.83
C ARG A 284 -8.79 -7.33 21.83
N LYS A 285 -8.86 -8.65 21.58
CA LYS A 285 -8.20 -9.27 20.42
C LYS A 285 -8.73 -8.70 19.12
N ARG A 286 -7.94 -8.79 18.07
CA ARG A 286 -8.27 -8.31 16.72
C ARG A 286 -8.71 -6.84 16.72
N SER A 287 -7.92 -6.04 17.42
CA SER A 287 -8.14 -4.59 17.55
C SER A 287 -6.92 -3.79 17.09
N ALA A 288 -7.16 -2.56 16.67
CA ALA A 288 -6.09 -1.68 16.18
C ALA A 288 -6.26 -0.25 16.68
N ARG A 289 -5.14 0.43 16.90
CA ARG A 289 -5.12 1.86 17.30
C ARG A 289 -4.02 2.62 16.57
N LEU A 290 -4.36 3.82 16.14
CA LEU A 290 -3.38 4.81 15.71
C LEU A 290 -2.96 5.64 16.92
N VAL A 291 -1.67 5.62 17.20
CA VAL A 291 -1.07 6.40 18.29
C VAL A 291 -0.25 7.53 17.69
N CYS A 292 -0.41 8.73 18.23
CA CYS A 292 0.46 9.87 17.92
C CYS A 292 1.44 10.08 19.06
N ILE A 293 2.68 10.32 18.72
CA ILE A 293 3.75 10.78 19.60
C ILE A 293 4.11 12.19 19.18
N ASN A 294 4.14 13.09 20.14
CA ASN A 294 4.50 14.49 19.96
C ASN A 294 5.40 14.92 21.13
N GLY A 295 6.55 15.48 20.81
CA GLY A 295 7.53 15.96 21.76
C GLY A 295 7.95 17.39 21.50
#